data_5024dff289f3f8ec1bc122851a572bee
#
_entry.id   5024dff289f3f8ec1bc122851a572bee
#
_cell.length_a   1.000
_cell.length_b   1.000
_cell.length_c   1.000
_cell.angle_alpha   90.00
_cell.angle_beta   90.00
_cell.angle_gamma   90.00
#
_symmetry.space_group_name_H-M   'P 1'
#
loop_
_entity.id
_entity.type
_entity.pdbx_description
1 polymer ?
#
loop_
_entity_poly.entity_id
_entity_poly.type
_entity_poly.pdbx_seq_one_letter_code
_entity_poly.pdbx_strand_id
1 'polypeptide(L)'
;MEASSDFPKVTQGDGYAVANLSDLGDGPGFRKVRKGLGVTAFGVNAIVLPPGIDGGAHFHDEQEELYFVHRGALEIEFGDGSVHRLEEGGLARVDAATVRRLRNPGDTDVVYLCAGGKDGYVGRDGRLPEGEEERLRAMHGLSSEQPG
;
A
#
# COMPACT_ATOMS: atom_id res chain seq x y z
N MET A 1 7.28 -24.10 3.65
CA MET A 1 6.24 -23.27 4.25
C MET A 1 4.90 -23.61 3.65
N GLU A 2 3.90 -23.71 4.48
CA GLU A 2 2.55 -24.04 4.00
C GLU A 2 1.78 -22.77 3.70
N ALA A 3 0.87 -22.84 2.72
CA ALA A 3 -0.03 -21.74 2.43
C ALA A 3 -0.94 -21.51 3.63
N SER A 4 -1.19 -20.23 3.93
CA SER A 4 -2.15 -19.87 4.97
C SER A 4 -3.54 -20.32 4.57
N SER A 5 -4.33 -20.82 5.53
CA SER A 5 -5.73 -21.16 5.30
C SER A 5 -6.56 -19.95 4.87
N ASP A 6 -6.07 -18.73 5.13
CA ASP A 6 -6.73 -17.49 4.72
C ASP A 6 -6.61 -17.24 3.21
N PHE A 7 -5.74 -17.98 2.53
CA PHE A 7 -5.47 -17.80 1.11
C PHE A 7 -5.53 -19.14 0.37
N PRO A 8 -6.75 -19.76 0.29
CA PRO A 8 -6.86 -21.12 -0.25
C PRO A 8 -6.53 -21.25 -1.73
N LYS A 9 -6.53 -20.14 -2.48
CA LYS A 9 -6.22 -20.16 -3.92
C LYS A 9 -4.75 -19.95 -4.23
N VAL A 10 -3.91 -19.74 -3.22
CA VAL A 10 -2.46 -19.69 -3.41
C VAL A 10 -1.96 -21.10 -3.63
N THR A 11 -1.19 -21.30 -4.71
CA THR A 11 -0.54 -22.57 -4.98
C THR A 11 0.88 -22.53 -4.45
N GLN A 12 1.23 -23.49 -3.63
CA GLN A 12 2.53 -23.55 -2.98
C GLN A 12 3.28 -24.81 -3.36
N GLY A 13 4.57 -24.66 -3.63
CA GLY A 13 5.46 -25.78 -3.91
C GLY A 13 6.74 -25.64 -3.09
N ASP A 14 7.73 -26.45 -3.44
CA ASP A 14 9.03 -26.41 -2.77
C ASP A 14 9.83 -25.21 -3.27
N GLY A 15 9.93 -24.19 -2.42
CA GLY A 15 10.68 -22.98 -2.74
C GLY A 15 9.90 -21.91 -3.50
N TYR A 16 8.57 -22.06 -3.66
CA TYR A 16 7.79 -21.06 -4.38
C TYR A 16 6.31 -21.03 -3.94
N ALA A 17 5.68 -19.90 -4.20
CA ALA A 17 4.23 -19.75 -4.10
C ALA A 17 3.76 -18.82 -5.21
N VAL A 18 2.61 -19.09 -5.80
CA VAL A 18 2.06 -18.29 -6.90
C VAL A 18 0.58 -18.02 -6.68
N ALA A 19 0.13 -16.83 -7.10
CA ALA A 19 -1.27 -16.43 -7.03
C ALA A 19 -1.51 -15.23 -7.95
N ASN A 20 -2.77 -14.96 -8.22
CA ASN A 20 -3.19 -13.71 -8.84
C ASN A 20 -3.60 -12.72 -7.75
N LEU A 21 -3.59 -11.43 -8.04
CA LEU A 21 -4.01 -10.42 -7.04
C LEU A 21 -5.41 -10.71 -6.52
N SER A 22 -6.31 -11.15 -7.40
CA SER A 22 -7.69 -11.48 -7.01
C SER A 22 -7.80 -12.64 -6.02
N ASP A 23 -6.76 -13.43 -5.88
CA ASP A 23 -6.71 -14.51 -4.89
C ASP A 23 -6.29 -14.02 -3.50
N LEU A 24 -5.86 -12.78 -3.39
CA LEU A 24 -5.22 -12.22 -2.19
C LEU A 24 -6.07 -11.17 -1.47
N GLY A 25 -7.32 -10.99 -1.89
CA GLY A 25 -8.27 -10.08 -1.26
C GLY A 25 -9.37 -9.66 -2.20
N ASP A 26 -10.40 -9.01 -1.66
CA ASP A 26 -11.59 -8.54 -2.38
C ASP A 26 -11.84 -7.06 -2.11
N GLY A 27 -12.61 -6.43 -3.00
CA GLY A 27 -13.09 -5.07 -2.81
C GLY A 27 -12.00 -4.03 -2.72
N PRO A 28 -12.30 -2.85 -2.19
CA PRO A 28 -11.29 -1.83 -1.94
C PRO A 28 -10.28 -2.28 -0.87
N GLY A 29 -9.06 -1.75 -0.95
CA GLY A 29 -8.05 -1.98 0.07
C GLY A 29 -6.99 -2.97 -0.35
N PHE A 30 -6.43 -3.67 0.62
CA PHE A 30 -5.22 -4.47 0.42
C PHE A 30 -5.47 -5.78 -0.31
N ARG A 31 -4.52 -6.11 -1.19
CA ARG A 31 -4.23 -7.46 -1.62
C ARG A 31 -2.98 -7.88 -0.88
N LYS A 32 -3.10 -8.87 0.00
CA LYS A 32 -2.07 -9.23 0.99
C LYS A 32 -1.00 -10.12 0.37
N VAL A 33 -0.15 -9.51 -0.45
CA VAL A 33 0.87 -10.23 -1.22
C VAL A 33 1.88 -10.90 -0.29
N ARG A 34 2.42 -10.15 0.67
CA ARG A 34 3.44 -10.68 1.56
C ARG A 34 2.94 -11.90 2.33
N LYS A 35 1.80 -11.76 2.99
CA LYS A 35 1.24 -12.85 3.80
C LYS A 35 0.78 -14.01 2.93
N GLY A 36 0.11 -13.71 1.84
CA GLY A 36 -0.45 -14.76 0.98
C GLY A 36 0.61 -15.61 0.31
N LEU A 37 1.69 -14.98 -0.16
CA LEU A 37 2.78 -15.71 -0.81
C LEU A 37 3.88 -16.14 0.15
N GLY A 38 3.88 -15.63 1.38
CA GLY A 38 4.90 -15.97 2.36
C GLY A 38 6.24 -15.29 2.12
N VAL A 39 6.23 -14.07 1.60
CA VAL A 39 7.47 -13.30 1.41
C VAL A 39 8.01 -12.90 2.78
N THR A 40 9.29 -13.18 3.03
CA THR A 40 9.92 -12.91 4.32
C THR A 40 10.99 -11.83 4.29
N ALA A 41 11.58 -11.58 3.11
CA ALA A 41 12.74 -10.71 3.01
C ALA A 41 12.40 -9.23 2.89
N PHE A 42 11.17 -8.90 2.49
CA PHE A 42 10.72 -7.52 2.33
C PHE A 42 9.20 -7.45 2.46
N GLY A 43 8.68 -6.25 2.69
CA GLY A 43 7.25 -6.02 2.70
C GLY A 43 6.75 -5.77 1.29
N VAL A 44 5.60 -6.32 0.95
CA VAL A 44 4.97 -6.06 -0.35
C VAL A 44 3.46 -6.31 -0.24
N ASN A 45 2.69 -5.34 -0.71
CA ASN A 45 1.24 -5.49 -0.85
C ASN A 45 0.80 -4.73 -2.09
N ALA A 46 -0.34 -5.10 -2.63
CA ALA A 46 -1.02 -4.27 -3.61
C ALA A 46 -2.24 -3.63 -2.95
N ILE A 47 -2.64 -2.50 -3.45
CA ILE A 47 -3.77 -1.73 -2.93
C ILE A 47 -4.69 -1.40 -4.09
N VAL A 48 -6.00 -1.60 -3.87
CA VAL A 48 -7.05 -1.16 -4.78
C VAL A 48 -7.72 0.04 -4.14
N LEU A 49 -7.55 1.21 -4.76
CA LEU A 49 -8.07 2.47 -4.25
C LEU A 49 -9.16 2.98 -5.18
N PRO A 50 -10.41 3.07 -4.70
CA PRO A 50 -11.52 3.53 -5.54
C PRO A 50 -11.39 4.99 -5.95
N PRO A 51 -12.13 5.43 -6.99
CA PRO A 51 -12.10 6.81 -7.44
C PRO A 51 -12.44 7.79 -6.33
N GLY A 52 -11.72 8.89 -6.29
CA GLY A 52 -11.96 9.99 -5.35
C GLY A 52 -11.54 9.72 -3.92
N ILE A 53 -10.98 8.54 -3.65
CA ILE A 53 -10.56 8.21 -2.28
C ILE A 53 -9.14 8.73 -2.04
N ASP A 54 -8.98 9.33 -0.88
CA ASP A 54 -7.71 9.80 -0.33
C ASP A 54 -7.26 8.78 0.71
N GLY A 55 -6.13 8.16 0.49
CA GLY A 55 -5.60 7.14 1.40
C GLY A 55 -4.97 7.69 2.68
N GLY A 56 -4.92 9.02 2.82
CA GLY A 56 -4.29 9.67 3.95
C GLY A 56 -2.78 9.85 3.76
N ALA A 57 -2.22 10.75 4.55
CA ALA A 57 -0.78 10.99 4.54
C ALA A 57 -0.09 10.14 5.60
N HIS A 58 1.10 9.66 5.29
CA HIS A 58 1.90 8.90 6.25
C HIS A 58 3.39 9.00 5.92
N PHE A 59 4.20 8.56 6.83
CA PHE A 59 5.63 8.34 6.65
C PHE A 59 6.03 7.11 7.47
N HIS A 60 7.25 6.67 7.34
CA HIS A 60 7.75 5.50 8.05
C HIS A 60 8.97 5.85 8.90
N ASP A 61 9.23 5.04 9.92
CA ASP A 61 10.41 5.23 10.76
C ASP A 61 11.68 4.73 10.07
N GLU A 62 11.59 3.60 9.38
CA GLU A 62 12.76 2.90 8.86
C GLU A 62 12.66 2.50 7.39
N GLN A 63 11.50 2.00 6.95
CA GLN A 63 11.45 1.38 5.63
C GLN A 63 11.36 2.38 4.48
N GLU A 64 12.19 2.16 3.49
CA GLU A 64 12.07 2.79 2.18
C GLU A 64 11.02 2.04 1.38
N GLU A 65 10.24 2.76 0.57
CA GLU A 65 9.18 2.15 -0.23
C GLU A 65 9.32 2.44 -1.71
N LEU A 66 8.90 1.46 -2.52
CA LEU A 66 8.76 1.60 -3.96
C LEU A 66 7.30 1.39 -4.31
N TYR A 67 6.72 2.33 -5.02
CA TYR A 67 5.36 2.24 -5.55
C TYR A 67 5.41 1.97 -7.05
N PHE A 68 4.54 1.09 -7.51
CA PHE A 68 4.39 0.77 -8.93
C PHE A 68 2.91 0.73 -9.29
N VAL A 69 2.50 1.53 -10.27
CA VAL A 69 1.10 1.59 -10.72
C VAL A 69 0.87 0.49 -11.75
N HIS A 70 -0.03 -0.43 -11.40
CA HIS A 70 -0.43 -1.53 -12.28
C HIS A 70 -1.58 -1.12 -13.21
N ARG A 71 -2.62 -0.46 -12.68
CA ARG A 71 -3.78 -0.01 -13.43
C ARG A 71 -4.27 1.34 -12.90
N GLY A 72 -4.83 2.15 -13.78
CA GLY A 72 -5.38 3.44 -13.43
C GLY A 72 -4.30 4.48 -13.23
N ALA A 73 -4.61 5.53 -12.51
CA ALA A 73 -3.68 6.61 -12.20
C ALA A 73 -3.60 6.84 -10.70
N LEU A 74 -2.40 7.10 -10.22
CA LEU A 74 -2.14 7.39 -8.82
C LEU A 74 -1.57 8.78 -8.69
N GLU A 75 -2.12 9.57 -7.77
CA GLU A 75 -1.57 10.87 -7.45
C GLU A 75 -0.85 10.79 -6.12
N ILE A 76 0.39 11.25 -6.08
CA ILE A 76 1.18 11.28 -4.85
C ILE A 76 1.52 12.73 -4.53
N GLU A 77 1.15 13.16 -3.35
CA GLU A 77 1.54 14.46 -2.80
C GLU A 77 2.60 14.22 -1.73
N PHE A 78 3.71 14.96 -1.82
CA PHE A 78 4.78 14.88 -0.84
C PHE A 78 4.71 16.04 0.16
N GLY A 79 5.45 15.89 1.27
CA GLY A 79 5.45 16.88 2.35
C GLY A 79 5.97 18.25 1.95
N ASP A 80 6.69 18.36 0.82
CA ASP A 80 7.14 19.64 0.27
C ASP A 80 6.05 20.37 -0.54
N GLY A 81 4.85 19.76 -0.64
CA GLY A 81 3.74 20.32 -1.38
C GLY A 81 3.70 19.94 -2.85
N SER A 82 4.71 19.24 -3.36
CA SER A 82 4.70 18.80 -4.75
C SER A 82 3.68 17.67 -4.95
N VAL A 83 3.04 17.66 -6.12
CA VAL A 83 2.02 16.68 -6.48
C VAL A 83 2.42 16.06 -7.81
N HIS A 84 2.41 14.72 -7.85
CA HIS A 84 2.84 13.98 -9.03
C HIS A 84 1.79 12.96 -9.42
N ARG A 85 1.47 12.91 -10.70
CA ARG A 85 0.55 11.91 -11.24
C ARG A 85 1.34 10.81 -11.94
N LEU A 86 1.09 9.56 -11.52
CA LEU A 86 1.68 8.38 -12.14
C LEU A 86 0.60 7.65 -12.92
N GLU A 87 0.90 7.36 -14.18
CA GLU A 87 0.06 6.55 -15.05
C GLU A 87 0.45 5.07 -14.90
N GLU A 88 -0.21 4.19 -15.65
CA GLU A 88 0.14 2.76 -15.66
C GLU A 88 1.62 2.58 -15.99
N GLY A 89 2.30 1.79 -15.17
CA GLY A 89 3.75 1.61 -15.27
C GLY A 89 4.56 2.65 -14.52
N GLY A 90 3.90 3.63 -13.88
CA GLY A 90 4.58 4.67 -13.11
C GLY A 90 5.23 4.13 -11.85
N LEU A 91 6.34 4.73 -11.46
CA LEU A 91 7.16 4.28 -10.33
C LEU A 91 7.54 5.47 -9.45
N ALA A 92 7.58 5.23 -8.15
CA ALA A 92 8.08 6.20 -7.20
C ALA A 92 8.86 5.50 -6.09
N ARG A 93 10.09 5.99 -5.83
CA ARG A 93 10.83 5.61 -4.64
C ARG A 93 10.60 6.69 -3.58
N VAL A 94 10.31 6.28 -2.36
CA VAL A 94 10.02 7.22 -1.27
C VAL A 94 10.84 6.81 -0.05
N ASP A 95 11.67 7.72 0.43
CA ASP A 95 12.45 7.50 1.65
C ASP A 95 11.53 7.38 2.86
N ALA A 96 12.00 6.67 3.89
CA ALA A 96 11.18 6.37 5.06
C ALA A 96 10.52 7.63 5.65
N ALA A 97 11.29 8.64 5.97
CA ALA A 97 10.80 9.83 6.66
C ALA A 97 10.02 10.81 5.79
N THR A 98 9.95 10.58 4.49
CA THR A 98 9.25 11.47 3.56
C THR A 98 7.75 11.28 3.69
N VAL A 99 7.03 12.34 4.05
CA VAL A 99 5.57 12.32 4.12
C VAL A 99 5.00 12.20 2.71
N ARG A 100 4.08 11.26 2.52
CA ARG A 100 3.38 11.07 1.26
C ARG A 100 1.89 10.86 1.50
N ARG A 101 1.11 11.34 0.56
CA ARG A 101 -0.34 11.15 0.50
C ARG A 101 -0.68 10.60 -0.87
N LEU A 102 -1.39 9.48 -0.90
CA LEU A 102 -1.76 8.81 -2.14
C LEU A 102 -3.27 8.97 -2.37
N ARG A 103 -3.63 9.34 -3.58
CA ARG A 103 -5.03 9.56 -3.96
C ARG A 103 -5.30 8.94 -5.32
N ASN A 104 -6.55 8.61 -5.56
CA ASN A 104 -7.01 8.23 -6.89
C ASN A 104 -7.62 9.46 -7.55
N PRO A 105 -6.96 10.06 -8.55
CA PRO A 105 -7.46 11.25 -9.21
C PRO A 105 -8.45 10.97 -10.35
N GLY A 106 -8.65 9.70 -10.69
CA GLY A 106 -9.42 9.29 -11.83
C GLY A 106 -10.85 8.89 -11.50
N ASP A 107 -11.49 8.25 -12.48
CA ASP A 107 -12.87 7.76 -12.38
C ASP A 107 -12.98 6.23 -12.36
N THR A 108 -11.86 5.54 -12.35
CA THR A 108 -11.78 4.09 -12.19
C THR A 108 -10.85 3.76 -11.03
N ASP A 109 -10.90 2.53 -10.53
CA ASP A 109 -9.99 2.08 -9.49
C ASP A 109 -8.55 2.24 -9.93
N VAL A 110 -7.67 2.65 -9.01
CA VAL A 110 -6.23 2.48 -9.21
C VAL A 110 -5.77 1.25 -8.44
N VAL A 111 -4.93 0.46 -9.09
CA VAL A 111 -4.27 -0.70 -8.48
C VAL A 111 -2.77 -0.42 -8.50
N TYR A 112 -2.18 -0.36 -7.32
CA TYR A 112 -0.74 -0.13 -7.23
C TYR A 112 -0.10 -1.11 -6.25
N LEU A 113 1.17 -1.41 -6.49
CA LEU A 113 1.99 -2.25 -5.66
C LEU A 113 2.88 -1.36 -4.80
N CYS A 114 3.03 -1.72 -3.54
CA CYS A 114 3.97 -1.06 -2.64
C CYS A 114 4.91 -2.12 -2.07
N ALA A 115 6.21 -1.95 -2.28
CA ALA A 115 7.23 -2.82 -1.71
C ALA A 115 8.13 -1.99 -0.81
N GLY A 116 8.50 -2.52 0.34
CA GLY A 116 9.32 -1.77 1.28
C GLY A 116 10.17 -2.65 2.17
N GLY A 117 11.19 -2.02 2.74
CA GLY A 117 12.09 -2.68 3.65
C GLY A 117 13.26 -1.80 4.06
N LYS A 118 14.10 -2.37 4.91
CA LYS A 118 15.38 -1.75 5.33
C LYS A 118 16.28 -2.92 5.74
N ASP A 119 17.16 -3.33 4.84
CA ASP A 119 18.01 -4.51 5.07
C ASP A 119 17.17 -5.75 5.39
N GLY A 120 15.99 -5.84 4.81
CA GLY A 120 15.03 -6.90 5.03
C GLY A 120 13.64 -6.37 5.32
N TYR A 121 12.75 -7.24 5.77
CA TYR A 121 11.40 -6.87 6.12
C TYR A 121 11.38 -6.02 7.40
N VAL A 122 10.64 -4.92 7.33
CA VAL A 122 10.35 -4.09 8.50
C VAL A 122 8.86 -4.22 8.80
N GLY A 123 8.53 -4.49 10.03
CA GLY A 123 7.16 -4.54 10.50
C GLY A 123 6.49 -3.17 10.43
N ARG A 124 5.27 -3.06 10.93
CA ARG A 124 4.49 -1.83 10.86
C ARG A 124 5.20 -0.67 11.54
N ASP A 125 5.74 0.23 10.73
CA ASP A 125 6.42 1.44 11.20
C ASP A 125 5.81 2.71 10.59
N GLY A 126 4.62 2.59 10.00
CA GLY A 126 3.90 3.74 9.44
C GLY A 126 3.42 4.67 10.53
N ARG A 127 3.51 5.97 10.26
CA ARG A 127 3.10 7.03 11.18
C ARG A 127 2.32 8.09 10.44
N LEU A 128 1.37 8.71 11.13
CA LEU A 128 0.62 9.84 10.61
C LEU A 128 1.33 11.15 10.98
N PRO A 129 1.44 12.11 10.04
CA PRO A 129 1.92 13.44 10.38
C PRO A 129 1.00 14.12 11.39
N GLU A 130 1.52 15.11 12.10
CA GLU A 130 0.74 15.91 13.03
C GLU A 130 -0.50 16.47 12.33
N GLY A 131 -1.67 16.32 12.95
CA GLY A 131 -2.95 16.80 12.43
C GLY A 131 -3.64 15.86 11.45
N GLU A 132 -2.95 14.86 10.92
CA GLU A 132 -3.54 13.96 9.92
C GLU A 132 -4.64 13.08 10.52
N GLU A 133 -4.46 12.58 11.73
CA GLU A 133 -5.48 11.76 12.39
C GLU A 133 -6.78 12.55 12.56
N GLU A 134 -6.69 13.80 12.98
CA GLU A 134 -7.86 14.65 13.11
C GLU A 134 -8.51 14.93 11.76
N ARG A 135 -7.70 15.18 10.73
CA ARG A 135 -8.19 15.41 9.38
C ARG A 135 -8.97 14.21 8.85
N LEU A 136 -8.43 13.02 9.00
CA LEU A 136 -9.08 11.80 8.57
C LEU A 136 -10.37 11.55 9.34
N ARG A 137 -10.35 11.80 10.64
CA ARG A 137 -11.53 11.65 11.50
C ARG A 137 -12.65 12.61 11.07
N ALA A 138 -12.30 13.86 10.82
CA ALA A 138 -13.27 14.85 10.37
C ALA A 138 -13.84 14.53 8.99
N MET A 139 -12.98 14.08 8.08
CA MET A 139 -13.36 13.78 6.70
C MET A 139 -14.28 12.56 6.62
N HIS A 140 -14.05 11.54 7.44
CA HIS A 140 -14.79 10.28 7.36
C HIS A 140 -15.79 10.08 8.50
N GLY A 141 -15.79 10.94 9.52
CA GLY A 141 -16.62 10.74 10.70
C GLY A 141 -16.22 9.50 11.50
N LEU A 142 -14.97 9.07 11.41
CA LEU A 142 -14.49 7.83 12.00
C LEU A 142 -13.97 8.02 13.42
N SER A 143 -13.84 6.89 14.13
CA SER A 143 -13.19 6.86 15.42
C SER A 143 -11.71 7.19 15.28
N SER A 144 -11.03 7.39 16.42
CA SER A 144 -9.60 7.67 16.47
C SER A 144 -8.72 6.45 16.17
N GLU A 145 -9.29 5.29 15.92
CA GLU A 145 -8.51 4.10 15.62
C GLU A 145 -7.87 4.20 14.26
N GLN A 146 -6.57 3.94 14.20
CA GLN A 146 -5.83 3.91 12.96
C GLN A 146 -6.01 2.56 12.29
N PRO A 147 -6.09 2.54 10.94
CA PRO A 147 -6.03 1.28 10.23
C PRO A 147 -4.70 0.59 10.55
N GLY A 148 -4.79 -0.66 10.91
CA GLY A 148 -3.65 -1.43 11.34
C GLY A 148 -2.62 -1.74 10.25
#